data_ac805caa8d7beb5067e41f455c6d5267
#
_entry.id   ac805caa8d7beb5067e41f455c6d5267
#
_cell.length_a   1.000
_cell.length_b   1.000
_cell.length_c   1.000
_cell.angle_alpha   90.00
_cell.angle_beta   90.00
_cell.angle_gamma   90.00
#
_symmetry.space_group_name_H-M   'P 1'
#
loop_
_entity.id
_entity.type
_entity.pdbx_description
1 polymer ?
#
loop_
_entity_poly.entity_id
_entity_poly.type
_entity_poly.pdbx_seq_one_letter_code
_entity_poly.pdbx_strand_id
1 'polypeptide(L)'
;MKRTLLFAAFAAAFALMSTAARAEAVGVTSGSVNMRAGPGTNHVVVAVVPANQQVVIIGCLSTSAWCDVAWANYRGWMSANYIYAHNAAGQTVVLTNVYRQLPVVSPWVDARRDARVQYRVNRRWDRWLGED
;
A
#
# COMPACT_ATOMS: atom_id res chain seq x y z
N MET A 1 -15.86 52.83 36.74
CA MET A 1 -14.67 52.24 36.13
C MET A 1 -14.87 50.74 36.00
N LYS A 2 -15.36 50.31 34.92
CA LYS A 2 -15.53 48.91 34.63
C LYS A 2 -14.76 48.56 33.36
N ARG A 3 -13.54 48.12 33.55
CA ARG A 3 -12.79 47.43 32.50
C ARG A 3 -12.79 45.95 32.85
N THR A 4 -13.79 45.26 32.43
CA THR A 4 -13.86 43.81 32.55
C THR A 4 -13.88 43.21 31.15
N LEU A 5 -12.70 42.71 30.73
CA LEU A 5 -12.56 41.33 30.38
C LEU A 5 -13.32 40.84 29.15
N LEU A 6 -12.67 41.03 28.00
CA LEU A 6 -12.99 40.35 26.76
C LEU A 6 -11.78 39.46 26.33
N PHE A 7 -11.29 38.64 27.25
CA PHE A 7 -10.15 37.71 26.93
C PHE A 7 -10.47 36.23 27.08
N ALA A 8 -11.76 35.90 27.31
CA ALA A 8 -12.11 34.48 27.53
C ALA A 8 -12.66 33.74 26.29
N ALA A 9 -12.74 34.38 25.13
CA ALA A 9 -13.42 33.78 23.99
C ALA A 9 -12.51 33.18 22.89
N PHE A 10 -11.20 33.27 23.02
CA PHE A 10 -10.28 32.82 21.98
C PHE A 10 -9.62 31.43 22.23
N ALA A 11 -9.81 30.85 23.41
CA ALA A 11 -9.18 29.56 23.73
C ALA A 11 -9.97 28.33 23.30
N ALA A 12 -11.24 28.50 22.88
CA ALA A 12 -12.11 27.35 22.56
C ALA A 12 -12.10 26.93 21.09
N ALA A 13 -11.49 27.69 20.19
CA ALA A 13 -11.54 27.40 18.75
C ALA A 13 -10.44 26.47 18.25
N PHE A 14 -9.40 26.18 19.04
CA PHE A 14 -8.29 25.31 18.62
C PHE A 14 -8.45 23.83 18.97
N ALA A 15 -9.47 23.46 19.74
CA ALA A 15 -9.67 22.08 20.19
C ALA A 15 -10.42 21.19 19.19
N LEU A 16 -10.88 21.73 18.06
CA LEU A 16 -11.74 21.00 17.10
C LEU A 16 -11.01 20.56 15.81
N MET A 17 -9.69 20.76 15.72
CA MET A 17 -8.90 20.31 14.57
C MET A 17 -8.02 19.11 14.88
N SER A 18 -8.50 18.15 15.66
CA SER A 18 -7.89 16.83 15.69
C SER A 18 -8.39 16.06 14.46
N THR A 19 -7.67 16.16 13.34
CA THR A 19 -7.80 15.18 12.28
C THR A 19 -7.48 13.81 12.89
N ALA A 20 -8.48 12.94 12.97
CA ALA A 20 -8.24 11.55 13.33
C ALA A 20 -7.28 10.95 12.31
N ALA A 21 -6.00 10.83 12.68
CA ALA A 21 -5.05 10.07 11.91
C ALA A 21 -5.56 8.63 11.87
N ARG A 22 -6.00 8.17 10.70
CA ARG A 22 -6.28 6.75 10.50
C ARG A 22 -4.97 6.01 10.68
N ALA A 23 -4.88 5.15 11.68
CA ALA A 23 -3.78 4.24 11.82
C ALA A 23 -3.78 3.32 10.60
N GLU A 24 -2.76 3.44 9.77
CA GLU A 24 -2.55 2.55 8.62
C GLU A 24 -2.22 1.14 9.14
N ALA A 25 -2.71 0.12 8.45
CA ALA A 25 -2.39 -1.24 8.79
C ALA A 25 -0.94 -1.55 8.41
N VAL A 26 -0.26 -2.26 9.30
CA VAL A 26 1.13 -2.65 9.10
C VAL A 26 1.20 -4.17 8.98
N GLY A 27 1.99 -4.63 8.03
CA GLY A 27 2.29 -6.04 7.83
C GLY A 27 3.79 -6.30 7.74
N VAL A 28 4.15 -7.58 7.72
CA VAL A 28 5.53 -8.06 7.57
C VAL A 28 5.57 -9.11 6.47
N THR A 29 6.52 -9.00 5.57
CA THR A 29 6.70 -9.97 4.48
C THR A 29 7.17 -11.32 5.01
N SER A 30 6.53 -12.40 4.55
CA SER A 30 6.88 -13.77 4.93
C SER A 30 8.12 -14.32 4.22
N GLY A 31 8.49 -13.72 3.11
CA GLY A 31 9.61 -14.09 2.27
C GLY A 31 9.93 -12.96 1.31
N SER A 32 10.78 -13.19 0.34
CA SER A 32 11.00 -12.24 -0.75
C SER A 32 9.74 -12.15 -1.61
N VAL A 33 9.15 -10.97 -1.73
CA VAL A 33 7.84 -10.75 -2.36
C VAL A 33 7.93 -9.72 -3.47
N ASN A 34 7.31 -10.02 -4.60
CA ASN A 34 7.18 -9.08 -5.70
C ASN A 34 6.10 -8.03 -5.41
N MET A 35 6.47 -6.77 -5.48
CA MET A 35 5.55 -5.65 -5.55
C MET A 35 5.33 -5.29 -7.02
N ARG A 36 4.08 -5.18 -7.44
CA ARG A 36 3.72 -5.05 -8.86
C ARG A 36 3.03 -3.72 -9.16
N ALA A 37 3.08 -3.33 -10.42
CA ALA A 37 2.45 -2.09 -10.91
C ALA A 37 0.91 -2.14 -10.91
N GLY A 38 0.34 -3.31 -10.82
CA GLY A 38 -1.11 -3.54 -10.79
C GLY A 38 -1.45 -4.81 -10.03
N PRO A 39 -2.75 -5.01 -9.71
CA PRO A 39 -3.20 -6.15 -8.92
C PRO A 39 -3.27 -7.41 -9.79
N GLY A 40 -2.20 -8.18 -9.81
CA GLY A 40 -2.13 -9.43 -10.54
C GLY A 40 -0.71 -9.75 -11.01
N THR A 41 -0.48 -11.01 -11.31
CA THR A 41 0.82 -11.51 -11.78
C THR A 41 1.14 -11.15 -13.24
N ASN A 42 0.16 -10.65 -13.98
CA ASN A 42 0.31 -10.12 -15.35
C ASN A 42 0.90 -8.69 -15.39
N HIS A 43 1.01 -8.03 -14.24
CA HIS A 43 1.64 -6.71 -14.14
C HIS A 43 3.11 -6.84 -13.77
N VAL A 44 3.91 -5.88 -14.24
CA VAL A 44 5.36 -5.90 -14.01
C VAL A 44 5.71 -5.71 -12.54
N VAL A 45 6.84 -6.28 -12.13
CA VAL A 45 7.42 -6.09 -10.80
C VAL A 45 8.09 -4.72 -10.75
N VAL A 46 7.67 -3.88 -9.82
CA VAL A 46 8.26 -2.55 -9.58
C VAL A 46 9.31 -2.56 -8.48
N ALA A 47 9.21 -3.51 -7.56
CA ALA A 47 10.20 -3.72 -6.51
C ALA A 47 10.13 -5.18 -6.01
N VAL A 48 11.23 -5.69 -5.52
CA VAL A 48 11.27 -6.95 -4.78
C VAL A 48 11.52 -6.61 -3.32
N VAL A 49 10.55 -6.91 -2.47
CA VAL A 49 10.63 -6.64 -1.04
C VAL A 49 11.25 -7.86 -0.36
N PRO A 50 12.38 -7.70 0.34
CA PRO A 50 13.00 -8.82 1.07
C PRO A 50 12.09 -9.40 2.15
N ALA A 51 12.42 -10.59 2.62
CA ALA A 51 11.76 -11.21 3.77
C ALA A 51 11.87 -10.36 5.04
N ASN A 52 10.90 -10.48 5.91
CA ASN A 52 10.85 -9.82 7.23
C ASN A 52 10.89 -8.29 7.16
N GLN A 53 10.41 -7.70 6.08
CA GLN A 53 10.28 -6.26 5.94
C GLN A 53 8.90 -5.79 6.38
N GLN A 54 8.88 -4.71 7.13
CA GLN A 54 7.66 -4.03 7.50
C GLN A 54 7.12 -3.26 6.29
N VAL A 55 5.85 -3.47 6.00
CA VAL A 55 5.14 -2.81 4.90
C VAL A 55 3.88 -2.12 5.43
N VAL A 56 3.50 -1.02 4.82
CA VAL A 56 2.25 -0.31 5.12
C VAL A 56 1.18 -0.80 4.17
N ILE A 57 0.07 -1.29 4.71
CA ILE A 57 -1.05 -1.78 3.93
C ILE A 57 -2.08 -0.65 3.85
N ILE A 58 -2.23 -0.07 2.67
CA ILE A 58 -3.17 1.03 2.41
C ILE A 58 -4.59 0.50 2.35
N GLY A 59 -4.77 -0.64 1.72
CA GLY A 59 -6.03 -1.35 1.63
C GLY A 59 -5.92 -2.54 0.68
N CYS A 60 -6.98 -3.30 0.55
CA CYS A 60 -7.03 -4.47 -0.31
C CYS A 60 -8.25 -4.41 -1.24
N LEU A 61 -8.22 -5.13 -2.35
CA LEU A 61 -9.38 -5.30 -3.21
C LEU A 61 -10.46 -6.11 -2.50
N SER A 62 -11.72 -5.80 -2.76
CA SER A 62 -12.85 -6.59 -2.23
C SER A 62 -13.00 -7.94 -2.93
N THR A 63 -12.49 -8.06 -4.14
CA THR A 63 -12.71 -9.21 -5.05
C THR A 63 -11.56 -10.19 -5.10
N SER A 64 -10.39 -9.83 -4.59
CA SER A 64 -9.20 -10.68 -4.64
C SER A 64 -8.21 -10.30 -3.52
N ALA A 65 -7.32 -11.22 -3.18
CA ALA A 65 -6.32 -11.05 -2.14
C ALA A 65 -5.10 -10.22 -2.60
N TRP A 66 -5.33 -9.13 -3.31
CA TRP A 66 -4.31 -8.17 -3.71
C TRP A 66 -4.45 -6.89 -2.92
N CYS A 67 -3.36 -6.42 -2.34
CA CYS A 67 -3.32 -5.25 -1.47
C CYS A 67 -2.41 -4.16 -2.02
N ASP A 68 -2.88 -2.93 -1.89
CA ASP A 68 -2.12 -1.72 -2.16
C ASP A 68 -1.18 -1.48 -0.97
N VAL A 69 0.11 -1.50 -1.22
CA VAL A 69 1.15 -1.54 -0.19
C VAL A 69 2.21 -0.49 -0.48
N ALA A 70 2.70 0.15 0.56
CA ALA A 70 3.87 1.02 0.53
C ALA A 70 5.04 0.40 1.29
N TRP A 71 6.22 0.45 0.71
CA TRP A 71 7.47 0.02 1.30
C TRP A 71 8.64 0.88 0.81
N ALA A 72 9.42 1.43 1.72
CA ALA A 72 10.45 2.42 1.38
C ALA A 72 9.85 3.54 0.52
N ASN A 73 10.44 3.86 -0.63
CA ASN A 73 9.93 4.86 -1.57
C ASN A 73 9.03 4.26 -2.67
N TYR A 74 8.58 3.02 -2.50
CA TYR A 74 7.79 2.31 -3.48
C TYR A 74 6.34 2.19 -3.02
N ARG A 75 5.45 2.19 -3.97
CA ARG A 75 4.04 1.83 -3.80
C ARG A 75 3.65 0.90 -4.94
N GLY A 76 2.91 -0.13 -4.61
CA GLY A 76 2.47 -1.11 -5.59
C GLY A 76 1.55 -2.15 -4.97
N TRP A 77 1.31 -3.19 -5.72
CA TRP A 77 0.41 -4.26 -5.35
C TRP A 77 1.18 -5.50 -4.91
N MET A 78 0.75 -6.06 -3.82
CA MET A 78 1.33 -7.26 -3.23
C MET A 78 0.24 -8.25 -2.90
N SER A 79 0.49 -9.55 -3.12
CA SER A 79 -0.44 -10.59 -2.71
C SER A 79 -0.49 -10.72 -1.19
N ALA A 80 -1.70 -10.74 -0.64
CA ALA A 80 -1.93 -10.93 0.79
C ALA A 80 -1.43 -12.27 1.32
N ASN A 81 -1.20 -13.26 0.45
CA ASN A 81 -0.65 -14.57 0.82
C ASN A 81 0.76 -14.50 1.41
N TYR A 82 1.51 -13.43 1.11
CA TYR A 82 2.91 -13.26 1.51
C TYR A 82 3.11 -12.20 2.58
N ILE A 83 2.05 -11.76 3.22
CA ILE A 83 2.09 -10.75 4.25
C ILE A 83 1.48 -11.30 5.54
N TYR A 84 2.21 -11.16 6.64
CA TYR A 84 1.68 -11.39 7.98
C TYR A 84 1.19 -10.08 8.59
N ALA A 85 0.08 -10.14 9.28
CA ALA A 85 -0.47 -9.01 10.01
C ALA A 85 -0.97 -9.47 11.39
N HIS A 86 -1.28 -8.52 12.25
CA HIS A 86 -1.92 -8.81 13.53
C HIS A 86 -3.44 -8.65 13.39
N ASN A 87 -4.20 -9.62 13.88
CA ASN A 87 -5.66 -9.48 14.00
C ASN A 87 -6.03 -8.61 15.21
N ALA A 88 -7.33 -8.38 15.41
CA ALA A 88 -7.83 -7.59 16.54
C ALA A 88 -7.45 -8.17 17.93
N ALA A 89 -7.17 -9.48 18.02
CA ALA A 89 -6.71 -10.16 19.24
C ALA A 89 -5.18 -10.09 19.41
N GLY A 90 -4.45 -9.43 18.52
CA GLY A 90 -2.98 -9.33 18.55
C GLY A 90 -2.26 -10.59 18.04
N GLN A 91 -2.98 -11.54 17.48
CA GLN A 91 -2.38 -12.75 16.91
C GLN A 91 -1.80 -12.48 15.53
N THR A 92 -0.63 -13.04 15.23
CA THR A 92 -0.03 -12.99 13.91
C THR A 92 -0.73 -13.97 12.98
N VAL A 93 -1.27 -13.46 11.89
CA VAL A 93 -2.02 -14.22 10.89
C VAL A 93 -1.57 -13.85 9.49
N VAL A 94 -1.73 -14.77 8.55
CA VAL A 94 -1.54 -14.43 7.13
C VAL A 94 -2.63 -13.45 6.71
N LEU A 95 -2.25 -12.40 6.00
CA LEU A 95 -3.16 -11.32 5.64
C LEU A 95 -4.37 -11.81 4.82
N THR A 96 -4.22 -12.88 4.06
CA THR A 96 -5.31 -13.52 3.31
C THR A 96 -6.52 -13.87 4.19
N ASN A 97 -6.31 -14.15 5.47
CA ASN A 97 -7.39 -14.52 6.40
C ASN A 97 -8.13 -13.29 6.93
N VAL A 98 -7.57 -12.11 6.84
CA VAL A 98 -8.12 -10.88 7.44
C VAL A 98 -8.21 -9.69 6.47
N TYR A 99 -7.79 -9.84 5.23
CA TYR A 99 -7.74 -8.71 4.28
C TYR A 99 -9.09 -8.03 4.04
N ARG A 100 -10.19 -8.76 4.22
CA ARG A 100 -11.55 -8.21 4.09
C ARG A 100 -11.92 -7.26 5.23
N GLN A 101 -11.18 -7.27 6.33
CA GLN A 101 -11.35 -6.34 7.45
C GLN A 101 -10.61 -5.02 7.22
N LEU A 102 -9.76 -4.95 6.20
CA LEU A 102 -8.99 -3.78 5.82
C LEU A 102 -9.81 -2.85 4.91
N PRO A 103 -9.44 -1.58 4.80
CA PRO A 103 -10.07 -0.68 3.86
C PRO A 103 -10.08 -1.25 2.44
N VAL A 104 -11.20 -1.10 1.76
CA VAL A 104 -11.34 -1.48 0.36
C VAL A 104 -10.78 -0.37 -0.52
N VAL A 105 -9.91 -0.72 -1.44
CA VAL A 105 -9.34 0.20 -2.41
C VAL A 105 -9.79 -0.14 -3.83
N SER A 106 -9.86 0.86 -4.68
CA SER A 106 -10.11 0.66 -6.10
C SER A 106 -8.85 0.14 -6.80
N PRO A 107 -8.98 -0.75 -7.79
CA PRO A 107 -7.83 -1.22 -8.55
C PRO A 107 -7.24 -0.06 -9.38
N TRP A 108 -5.94 0.11 -9.26
CA TRP A 108 -5.17 1.05 -10.07
C TRP A 108 -3.95 0.33 -10.65
N VAL A 109 -3.45 0.85 -11.75
CA VAL A 109 -2.26 0.33 -12.41
C VAL A 109 -1.30 1.49 -12.69
N ASP A 110 -0.03 1.32 -12.34
CA ASP A 110 1.01 2.24 -12.78
C ASP A 110 1.35 1.95 -14.26
N ALA A 111 0.51 2.48 -15.14
CA ALA A 111 0.62 2.22 -16.58
C ALA A 111 1.96 2.66 -17.16
N ARG A 112 2.60 3.68 -16.59
CA ARG A 112 3.90 4.16 -17.08
C ARG A 112 5.02 3.16 -16.79
N ARG A 113 5.02 2.57 -15.61
CA ARG A 113 6.00 1.54 -15.24
C ARG A 113 5.73 0.25 -15.97
N ASP A 114 4.47 -0.15 -16.05
CA ASP A 114 4.03 -1.35 -16.76
C ASP A 114 4.46 -1.29 -18.24
N ALA A 115 4.16 -0.21 -18.93
CA ALA A 115 4.53 -0.01 -20.32
C ALA A 115 6.05 0.06 -20.56
N ARG A 116 6.81 0.72 -19.67
CA ARG A 116 8.27 0.83 -19.82
C ARG A 116 8.98 -0.51 -19.72
N VAL A 117 8.55 -1.35 -18.81
CA VAL A 117 9.17 -2.66 -18.64
C VAL A 117 8.77 -3.57 -19.79
N GLN A 118 7.52 -3.54 -20.22
CA GLN A 118 7.07 -4.30 -21.38
C GLN A 118 7.85 -3.91 -22.64
N TYR A 119 8.07 -2.62 -22.87
CA TYR A 119 8.87 -2.13 -23.97
C TYR A 119 10.32 -2.65 -23.92
N ARG A 120 10.95 -2.67 -22.76
CA ARG A 120 12.32 -3.20 -22.58
C ARG A 120 12.40 -4.70 -22.85
N VAL A 121 11.41 -5.44 -22.39
CA VAL A 121 11.31 -6.89 -22.61
C VAL A 121 11.16 -7.16 -24.10
N ASN A 122 10.24 -6.47 -24.77
CA ASN A 122 10.02 -6.65 -26.22
C ASN A 122 11.28 -6.34 -27.02
N ARG A 123 11.94 -5.20 -26.74
CA ARG A 123 13.22 -4.86 -27.40
C ARG A 123 14.33 -5.88 -27.19
N ARG A 124 14.35 -6.57 -26.07
CA ARG A 124 15.33 -7.62 -25.79
C ARG A 124 15.04 -8.85 -26.62
N TRP A 125 13.79 -9.22 -26.78
CA TRP A 125 13.37 -10.35 -27.61
C TRP A 125 13.60 -10.08 -29.09
N ASP A 126 13.25 -8.89 -29.59
CA ASP A 126 13.46 -8.48 -30.99
C ASP A 126 14.96 -8.55 -31.37
N ARG A 127 15.82 -8.09 -30.45
CA ARG A 127 17.27 -8.17 -30.66
C ARG A 127 17.78 -9.61 -30.67
N TRP A 128 17.17 -10.47 -29.88
CA TRP A 128 17.56 -11.89 -29.81
C TRP A 128 17.06 -12.67 -31.00
N LEU A 129 15.92 -12.33 -31.54
CA LEU A 129 15.32 -12.95 -32.73
C LEU A 129 15.89 -12.35 -34.05
N GLY A 130 16.71 -11.29 -33.99
CA GLY A 130 17.28 -10.64 -35.16
C GLY A 130 16.27 -9.85 -36.01
N GLU A 131 15.16 -9.47 -35.41
CA GLU A 131 14.16 -8.59 -36.02
C GLU A 131 14.50 -7.13 -35.71
N ASP A 132 15.36 -6.55 -36.53
CA ASP A 132 15.60 -5.10 -36.54
C ASP A 132 14.83 -4.47 -37.71
#